data_bc885fc7e9841408f5dbf4488e23e66d
#
_entry.id   bc885fc7e9841408f5dbf4488e23e66d
#
_cell.length_a   1.000
_cell.length_b   1.000
_cell.length_c   1.000
_cell.angle_alpha   90.00
_cell.angle_beta   90.00
_cell.angle_gamma   90.00
#
_symmetry.space_group_name_H-M   'P 1'
#
loop_
_entity.id
_entity.type
_entity.pdbx_description
1 polymer ?
#
loop_
_entity_poly.entity_id
_entity_poly.type
_entity_poly.pdbx_seq_one_letter_code
_entity_poly.pdbx_strand_id
1 'polypeptide(L)'
;IKNFLADEYENNGITHVIIAGDEDQVPSELVTNGGGTGYCDPCYSYVEGNDHYPEFFVGRMITHNVSEMESVVERHLAYEKDPFMGENWFNDGVGIGSNEGQGIGDDGQSDWQHQNAIKDLLLAYGFDQVWEVYEGSQAGSSVSSDGTQDESGNPNSGDMITIVNKGQTLINYCGHGYHEGVATSGFDVDAIEDLNNNGM
;
A
#
# COMPACT_ATOMS: atom_id res chain seq x y z
N ILE A 1 11.08 18.38 -15.02
CA ILE A 1 10.10 17.27 -15.10
C ILE A 1 8.71 17.86 -15.02
N LYS A 2 8.30 18.55 -13.93
CA LYS A 2 6.95 19.06 -13.73
C LYS A 2 6.44 19.91 -14.91
N ASN A 3 7.23 20.86 -15.43
CA ASN A 3 6.83 21.69 -16.57
C ASN A 3 6.60 20.86 -17.85
N PHE A 4 7.37 19.81 -18.05
CA PHE A 4 7.15 18.89 -19.17
C PHE A 4 5.82 18.12 -19.00
N LEU A 5 5.56 17.63 -17.81
CA LEU A 5 4.31 16.91 -17.52
C LEU A 5 3.08 17.81 -17.61
N ALA A 6 3.20 19.07 -17.19
CA ALA A 6 2.14 20.09 -17.37
C ALA A 6 1.84 20.31 -18.86
N ASP A 7 2.87 20.44 -19.69
CA ASP A 7 2.73 20.61 -21.14
C ASP A 7 2.08 19.37 -21.79
N GLU A 8 2.49 18.17 -21.37
CA GLU A 8 1.89 16.90 -21.82
C GLU A 8 0.42 16.76 -21.38
N TYR A 9 0.10 17.18 -20.16
CA TYR A 9 -1.27 17.18 -19.67
C TYR A 9 -2.16 18.13 -20.51
N GLU A 10 -1.71 19.37 -20.72
CA GLU A 10 -2.46 20.40 -21.46
C GLU A 10 -2.63 20.05 -22.94
N ASN A 11 -1.56 19.54 -23.59
CA ASN A 11 -1.55 19.36 -25.03
C ASN A 11 -1.88 17.94 -25.50
N ASN A 12 -1.61 16.92 -24.68
CA ASN A 12 -1.77 15.51 -25.04
C ASN A 12 -2.75 14.76 -24.12
N GLY A 13 -3.23 15.39 -23.04
CA GLY A 13 -4.26 14.83 -22.15
C GLY A 13 -3.78 13.57 -21.41
N ILE A 14 -2.54 13.56 -20.95
CA ILE A 14 -2.04 12.41 -20.15
C ILE A 14 -2.88 12.27 -18.87
N THR A 15 -3.15 11.04 -18.49
CA THR A 15 -3.89 10.71 -17.27
C THR A 15 -3.06 9.89 -16.27
N HIS A 16 -1.97 9.28 -16.72
CA HIS A 16 -1.11 8.45 -15.90
C HIS A 16 0.35 8.67 -16.30
N VAL A 17 1.22 8.70 -15.30
CA VAL A 17 2.68 8.78 -15.44
C VAL A 17 3.33 7.70 -14.61
N ILE A 18 4.24 6.97 -15.20
CA ILE A 18 5.13 6.04 -14.48
C ILE A 18 6.54 6.63 -14.50
N ILE A 19 7.09 6.85 -13.31
CA ILE A 19 8.48 7.23 -13.11
C ILE A 19 9.29 5.94 -12.98
N ALA A 20 10.30 5.75 -13.82
CA ALA A 20 11.18 4.58 -13.79
C ALA A 20 12.55 4.97 -13.22
N GLY A 21 12.89 4.42 -12.08
CA GLY A 21 14.09 4.74 -11.30
C GLY A 21 13.80 5.37 -9.95
N ASP A 22 14.82 5.46 -9.11
CA ASP A 22 14.74 6.13 -7.82
C ASP A 22 15.01 7.64 -7.94
N GLU A 23 15.18 8.32 -6.81
CA GLU A 23 15.43 9.77 -6.74
C GLU A 23 16.80 10.20 -7.31
N ASP A 24 17.76 9.30 -7.40
CA ASP A 24 19.08 9.59 -8.02
C ASP A 24 19.00 9.63 -9.55
N GLN A 25 18.13 8.80 -10.15
CA GLN A 25 17.89 8.80 -11.60
C GLN A 25 16.83 9.83 -11.99
N VAL A 26 15.72 9.87 -11.28
CA VAL A 26 14.60 10.80 -11.52
C VAL A 26 14.23 11.48 -10.21
N PRO A 27 14.74 12.68 -9.94
CA PRO A 27 14.50 13.38 -8.69
C PRO A 27 13.02 13.53 -8.36
N SER A 28 12.65 13.34 -7.11
CA SER A 28 11.35 13.71 -6.57
C SER A 28 11.34 15.17 -6.09
N GLU A 29 10.17 15.77 -6.03
CA GLU A 29 10.02 17.08 -5.40
C GLU A 29 10.17 16.90 -3.87
N LEU A 30 11.04 17.70 -3.25
CA LEU A 30 11.24 17.67 -1.80
C LEU A 30 10.30 18.70 -1.16
N VAL A 31 9.38 18.24 -0.35
CA VAL A 31 8.40 19.08 0.34
C VAL A 31 8.58 19.03 1.85
N THR A 32 8.32 20.15 2.51
CA THR A 32 8.36 20.26 3.97
C THR A 32 6.99 20.73 4.46
N ASN A 33 6.42 20.00 5.39
CA ASN A 33 5.21 20.38 6.10
C ASN A 33 5.40 20.27 7.60
N GLY A 34 4.36 20.51 8.39
CA GLY A 34 4.43 20.47 9.85
C GLY A 34 4.87 19.13 10.46
N GLY A 35 4.86 18.05 9.71
CA GLY A 35 5.29 16.71 10.12
C GLY A 35 6.73 16.35 9.74
N GLY A 36 7.39 17.16 8.89
CA GLY A 36 8.74 16.88 8.43
C GLY A 36 8.99 17.21 6.97
N THR A 37 10.11 16.71 6.45
CA THR A 37 10.50 16.86 5.04
C THR A 37 10.51 15.48 4.39
N GLY A 38 9.92 15.35 3.20
CA GLY A 38 9.84 14.11 2.46
C GLY A 38 9.75 14.31 0.95
N TYR A 39 9.99 13.24 0.21
CA TYR A 39 9.84 13.21 -1.24
C TYR A 39 8.35 13.11 -1.63
N CYS A 40 7.97 13.81 -2.70
CA CYS A 40 6.60 13.92 -3.16
C CYS A 40 6.52 13.70 -4.68
N ASP A 41 6.34 12.47 -5.11
CA ASP A 41 6.06 12.18 -6.52
C ASP A 41 4.68 12.69 -6.98
N PRO A 42 3.60 12.58 -6.17
CA PRO A 42 2.32 13.19 -6.53
C PRO A 42 2.38 14.69 -6.81
N CYS A 43 3.36 15.40 -6.25
CA CYS A 43 3.55 16.84 -6.49
C CYS A 43 3.82 17.18 -7.97
N TYR A 44 4.26 16.23 -8.76
CA TYR A 44 4.40 16.38 -10.20
C TYR A 44 3.06 16.56 -10.91
N SER A 45 1.96 16.05 -10.33
CA SER A 45 0.63 16.13 -10.92
C SER A 45 -0.17 17.36 -10.51
N TYR A 46 0.31 18.18 -9.58
CA TYR A 46 -0.34 19.43 -9.19
C TYR A 46 0.05 20.53 -10.20
N VAL A 47 -0.58 20.54 -11.36
CA VAL A 47 -0.21 21.40 -12.49
C VAL A 47 -1.23 22.48 -12.79
N GLU A 48 -2.46 22.37 -12.30
CA GLU A 48 -3.50 23.39 -12.37
C GLU A 48 -3.87 23.93 -10.97
N GLY A 49 -4.37 25.15 -10.91
CA GLY A 49 -4.83 25.75 -9.66
C GLY A 49 -3.71 26.10 -8.67
N ASN A 50 -4.07 26.17 -7.40
CA ASN A 50 -3.15 26.35 -6.28
C ASN A 50 -3.63 25.49 -5.10
N ASP A 51 -3.85 24.23 -5.38
CA ASP A 51 -4.29 23.22 -4.44
C ASP A 51 -3.42 21.95 -4.52
N HIS A 52 -3.84 20.89 -3.90
CA HIS A 52 -3.12 19.61 -3.88
C HIS A 52 -3.99 18.48 -4.46
N TYR A 53 -4.92 18.80 -5.35
CA TYR A 53 -5.63 17.79 -6.11
C TYR A 53 -4.83 17.42 -7.35
N PRO A 54 -4.55 16.13 -7.58
CA PRO A 54 -3.76 15.69 -8.72
C PRO A 54 -4.59 15.73 -10.01
N GLU A 55 -4.06 16.28 -11.09
CA GLU A 55 -4.68 16.28 -12.40
C GLU A 55 -4.46 14.95 -13.16
N PHE A 56 -3.43 14.21 -12.78
CA PHE A 56 -3.13 12.86 -13.31
C PHE A 56 -2.48 11.98 -12.24
N PHE A 57 -2.55 10.68 -12.43
CA PHE A 57 -1.95 9.71 -11.49
C PHE A 57 -0.46 9.57 -11.74
N VAL A 58 0.31 9.52 -10.67
CA VAL A 58 1.77 9.31 -10.72
C VAL A 58 2.12 8.08 -9.90
N GLY A 59 2.85 7.15 -10.51
CA GLY A 59 3.44 6.00 -9.84
C GLY A 59 4.94 5.94 -10.10
N ARG A 60 5.69 5.33 -9.20
CA ARG A 60 7.13 5.12 -9.36
C ARG A 60 7.49 3.63 -9.27
N MET A 61 8.28 3.15 -10.21
CA MET A 61 8.99 1.88 -10.11
C MET A 61 10.40 2.17 -9.58
N ILE A 62 10.57 1.98 -8.27
CA ILE A 62 11.84 2.26 -7.56
C ILE A 62 12.84 1.17 -7.94
N THR A 63 13.87 1.55 -8.69
CA THR A 63 14.93 0.64 -9.14
C THR A 63 16.21 1.43 -9.35
N HIS A 64 17.37 0.84 -9.01
CA HIS A 64 18.66 1.47 -9.11
C HIS A 64 19.40 1.12 -10.41
N ASN A 65 18.96 0.07 -11.10
CA ASN A 65 19.60 -0.42 -12.32
C ASN A 65 18.61 -1.19 -13.21
N VAL A 66 19.08 -1.52 -14.43
CA VAL A 66 18.30 -2.20 -15.45
C VAL A 66 17.81 -3.59 -15.00
N SER A 67 18.65 -4.35 -14.30
CA SER A 67 18.29 -5.72 -13.86
C SER A 67 17.17 -5.70 -12.84
N GLU A 68 17.16 -4.74 -11.92
CA GLU A 68 16.04 -4.54 -10.99
C GLU A 68 14.78 -4.13 -11.73
N MET A 69 14.89 -3.22 -12.72
CA MET A 69 13.74 -2.82 -13.53
C MET A 69 13.17 -4.01 -14.32
N GLU A 70 14.02 -4.84 -14.92
CA GLU A 70 13.58 -6.06 -15.59
C GLU A 70 12.79 -6.97 -14.64
N SER A 71 13.29 -7.19 -13.41
CA SER A 71 12.60 -7.99 -12.39
C SER A 71 11.25 -7.40 -11.97
N VAL A 72 11.17 -6.07 -11.82
CA VAL A 72 9.89 -5.39 -11.49
C VAL A 72 8.89 -5.55 -12.62
N VAL A 73 9.32 -5.32 -13.87
CA VAL A 73 8.46 -5.46 -15.06
C VAL A 73 7.99 -6.91 -15.23
N GLU A 74 8.89 -7.89 -15.07
CA GLU A 74 8.53 -9.31 -15.16
C GLU A 74 7.47 -9.71 -14.13
N ARG A 75 7.59 -9.24 -12.88
CA ARG A 75 6.58 -9.50 -11.84
C ARG A 75 5.22 -8.88 -12.18
N HIS A 76 5.20 -7.65 -12.66
CA HIS A 76 3.96 -6.99 -13.09
C HIS A 76 3.30 -7.73 -14.26
N LEU A 77 4.10 -8.14 -15.25
CA LEU A 77 3.58 -8.89 -16.39
C LEU A 77 3.06 -10.28 -15.98
N ALA A 78 3.75 -10.96 -15.06
CA ALA A 78 3.30 -12.25 -14.53
C ALA A 78 1.97 -12.07 -13.78
N TYR A 79 1.87 -11.07 -12.92
CA TYR A 79 0.65 -10.77 -12.17
C TYR A 79 -0.55 -10.42 -13.06
N GLU A 80 -0.34 -9.54 -14.04
CA GLU A 80 -1.45 -9.04 -14.87
C GLU A 80 -1.84 -9.96 -16.02
N LYS A 81 -0.88 -10.67 -16.61
CA LYS A 81 -1.07 -11.45 -17.82
C LYS A 81 -1.27 -12.93 -17.58
N ASP A 82 -0.56 -13.49 -16.63
CA ASP A 82 -0.56 -14.93 -16.33
C ASP A 82 -0.41 -15.18 -14.82
N PRO A 83 -1.37 -14.67 -14.01
CA PRO A 83 -1.27 -14.80 -12.56
C PRO A 83 -1.41 -16.26 -12.12
N PHE A 84 -0.74 -16.61 -11.03
CA PHE A 84 -0.85 -17.92 -10.42
C PHE A 84 -2.30 -18.17 -9.94
N MET A 85 -2.99 -19.12 -10.54
CA MET A 85 -4.40 -19.42 -10.26
C MET A 85 -4.59 -20.63 -9.32
N GLY A 86 -3.52 -21.11 -8.68
CA GLY A 86 -3.55 -22.35 -7.90
C GLY A 86 -4.16 -22.26 -6.51
N GLU A 87 -4.37 -21.04 -6.00
CA GLU A 87 -4.83 -20.76 -4.63
C GLU A 87 -5.89 -19.65 -4.62
N ASN A 88 -6.57 -19.47 -3.48
CA ASN A 88 -7.66 -18.48 -3.35
C ASN A 88 -7.17 -17.04 -3.07
N TRP A 89 -5.90 -16.75 -3.22
CA TRP A 89 -5.32 -15.45 -2.87
C TRP A 89 -5.99 -14.23 -3.54
N PHE A 90 -6.66 -14.44 -4.68
CA PHE A 90 -7.38 -13.38 -5.39
C PHE A 90 -8.53 -12.76 -4.60
N ASN A 91 -9.09 -13.50 -3.66
CA ASN A 91 -10.25 -13.07 -2.87
C ASN A 91 -9.88 -12.84 -1.40
N ASP A 92 -8.59 -12.89 -1.07
CA ASP A 92 -8.11 -12.70 0.29
C ASP A 92 -7.37 -11.37 0.41
N GLY A 93 -7.58 -10.67 1.52
CA GLY A 93 -6.94 -9.40 1.82
C GLY A 93 -6.54 -9.27 3.28
N VAL A 94 -5.80 -8.23 3.60
CA VAL A 94 -5.42 -7.90 4.96
C VAL A 94 -5.52 -6.40 5.21
N GLY A 95 -6.17 -6.02 6.29
CA GLY A 95 -6.20 -4.68 6.83
C GLY A 95 -5.28 -4.58 8.04
N ILE A 96 -4.36 -3.64 8.03
CA ILE A 96 -3.46 -3.35 9.15
C ILE A 96 -3.83 -1.98 9.68
N GLY A 97 -4.26 -1.89 10.94
CA GLY A 97 -4.71 -0.65 11.55
C GLY A 97 -4.05 -0.35 12.88
N SER A 98 -3.50 0.84 13.02
CA SER A 98 -2.97 1.29 14.31
C SER A 98 -4.08 1.57 15.32
N ASN A 99 -3.71 1.65 16.59
CA ASN A 99 -4.62 2.07 17.66
C ASN A 99 -4.63 3.59 17.86
N GLU A 100 -4.16 4.33 16.87
CA GLU A 100 -4.15 5.79 16.98
C GLU A 100 -5.57 6.37 16.92
N GLY A 101 -5.69 7.47 17.67
CA GLY A 101 -6.97 8.04 17.99
C GLY A 101 -7.62 8.80 16.86
N GLN A 102 -8.87 9.12 17.11
CA GLN A 102 -9.76 9.89 16.28
C GLN A 102 -9.11 11.19 15.78
N GLY A 103 -9.16 11.43 14.50
CA GLY A 103 -8.95 12.75 13.94
C GLY A 103 -7.83 12.88 12.91
N ILE A 104 -7.10 11.82 12.60
CA ILE A 104 -6.13 11.80 11.49
C ILE A 104 -6.68 10.99 10.30
N GLY A 105 -7.63 10.09 10.58
CA GLY A 105 -8.38 9.38 9.56
C GLY A 105 -9.65 10.12 9.14
N ASP A 106 -10.37 9.57 8.21
CA ASP A 106 -11.64 10.09 7.72
C ASP A 106 -12.74 10.01 8.81
N ASP A 107 -13.56 11.04 8.89
CA ASP A 107 -14.78 11.09 9.72
C ASP A 107 -14.59 10.88 11.23
N GLY A 108 -13.40 11.10 11.75
CA GLY A 108 -13.10 10.97 13.17
C GLY A 108 -12.98 9.52 13.64
N GLN A 109 -12.75 8.60 12.74
CA GLN A 109 -12.46 7.20 13.05
C GLN A 109 -11.00 7.02 13.47
N SER A 110 -10.73 6.00 14.29
CA SER A 110 -9.37 5.51 14.47
C SER A 110 -8.93 4.67 13.27
N ASP A 111 -7.63 4.48 13.12
CA ASP A 111 -7.05 3.76 11.98
C ASP A 111 -7.66 2.36 11.81
N TRP A 112 -7.77 1.58 12.90
CA TRP A 112 -8.37 0.25 12.84
C TRP A 112 -9.87 0.29 12.49
N GLN A 113 -10.63 1.33 12.90
CA GLN A 113 -12.03 1.48 12.55
C GLN A 113 -12.19 1.77 11.05
N HIS A 114 -11.30 2.59 10.50
CA HIS A 114 -11.25 2.85 9.07
C HIS A 114 -10.96 1.56 8.29
N GLN A 115 -9.97 0.77 8.74
CA GLN A 115 -9.67 -0.53 8.14
C GLN A 115 -10.86 -1.50 8.21
N ASN A 116 -11.59 -1.50 9.31
CA ASN A 116 -12.80 -2.32 9.49
C ASN A 116 -13.90 -1.93 8.49
N ALA A 117 -14.10 -0.64 8.25
CA ALA A 117 -15.05 -0.17 7.23
C ALA A 117 -14.64 -0.61 5.81
N ILE A 118 -13.33 -0.58 5.50
CA ILE A 118 -12.80 -1.08 4.23
C ILE A 118 -12.99 -2.60 4.11
N LYS A 119 -12.73 -3.36 5.17
CA LYS A 119 -13.02 -4.81 5.22
C LYS A 119 -14.47 -5.11 4.84
N ASP A 120 -15.41 -4.39 5.45
CA ASP A 120 -16.84 -4.60 5.18
C ASP A 120 -17.18 -4.36 3.69
N LEU A 121 -16.56 -3.35 3.07
CA LEU A 121 -16.71 -3.10 1.64
C LEU A 121 -16.09 -4.20 0.78
N LEU A 122 -14.91 -4.70 1.12
CA LEU A 122 -14.24 -5.78 0.40
C LEU A 122 -15.04 -7.09 0.47
N LEU A 123 -15.54 -7.46 1.65
CA LEU A 123 -16.41 -8.63 1.81
C LEU A 123 -17.72 -8.48 1.01
N ALA A 124 -18.32 -7.29 1.02
CA ALA A 124 -19.51 -7.01 0.21
C ALA A 124 -19.22 -7.04 -1.31
N TYR A 125 -18.01 -6.73 -1.72
CA TYR A 125 -17.57 -6.79 -3.12
C TYR A 125 -17.30 -8.23 -3.59
N GLY A 126 -17.02 -9.16 -2.67
CA GLY A 126 -16.80 -10.56 -3.00
C GLY A 126 -15.46 -11.14 -2.55
N PHE A 127 -14.78 -10.48 -1.64
CA PHE A 127 -13.65 -11.09 -0.94
C PHE A 127 -14.16 -12.22 -0.04
N ASP A 128 -13.43 -13.32 0.01
CA ASP A 128 -13.76 -14.47 0.86
C ASP A 128 -13.26 -14.24 2.29
N GLN A 129 -12.15 -13.53 2.43
CA GLN A 129 -11.53 -13.24 3.70
C GLN A 129 -10.77 -11.90 3.69
N VAL A 130 -10.82 -11.17 4.80
CA VAL A 130 -9.95 -10.03 5.08
C VAL A 130 -9.40 -10.17 6.50
N TRP A 131 -8.09 -10.36 6.61
CA TRP A 131 -7.40 -10.44 7.90
C TRP A 131 -7.44 -9.10 8.62
N GLU A 132 -7.76 -9.13 9.92
CA GLU A 132 -7.74 -7.98 10.81
C GLU A 132 -6.47 -7.98 11.66
N VAL A 133 -5.49 -7.20 11.24
CA VAL A 133 -4.18 -7.06 11.90
C VAL A 133 -4.15 -5.70 12.60
N TYR A 134 -4.92 -5.60 13.70
CA TYR A 134 -5.14 -4.35 14.40
C TYR A 134 -4.35 -4.28 15.69
N GLU A 135 -3.79 -3.11 15.96
CA GLU A 135 -3.02 -2.87 17.17
C GLU A 135 -3.91 -2.92 18.42
N GLY A 136 -3.34 -3.41 19.53
CA GLY A 136 -4.06 -3.65 20.76
C GLY A 136 -4.95 -4.89 20.66
N SER A 137 -6.10 -4.86 21.23
CA SER A 137 -7.09 -5.94 21.18
C SER A 137 -8.30 -5.62 20.31
N GLN A 138 -8.09 -4.83 19.27
CA GLN A 138 -9.18 -4.35 18.42
C GLN A 138 -9.71 -5.43 17.48
N ALA A 139 -8.87 -6.36 17.04
CA ALA A 139 -9.30 -7.53 16.31
C ALA A 139 -10.09 -8.50 17.19
N GLY A 140 -9.77 -8.59 18.46
CA GLY A 140 -10.51 -9.38 19.45
C GLY A 140 -10.11 -10.83 19.50
N SER A 141 -10.69 -11.68 18.69
CA SER A 141 -10.40 -13.12 18.63
C SER A 141 -9.85 -13.52 17.28
N SER A 142 -9.29 -14.72 17.19
CA SER A 142 -8.71 -15.24 15.93
C SER A 142 -9.74 -15.46 14.80
N VAL A 143 -11.01 -15.38 15.09
CA VAL A 143 -12.10 -15.39 14.11
C VAL A 143 -13.20 -14.48 14.59
N SER A 144 -13.54 -13.47 13.81
CA SER A 144 -14.61 -12.55 14.13
C SER A 144 -16.00 -13.15 13.90
N SER A 145 -17.02 -12.40 14.28
CA SER A 145 -18.43 -12.83 14.10
C SER A 145 -18.86 -12.88 12.63
N ASP A 146 -18.14 -12.24 11.75
CA ASP A 146 -18.37 -12.27 10.29
C ASP A 146 -17.61 -13.43 9.60
N GLY A 147 -16.82 -14.19 10.35
CA GLY A 147 -16.08 -15.35 9.85
C GLY A 147 -14.69 -15.02 9.28
N THR A 148 -14.28 -13.76 9.30
CA THR A 148 -12.92 -13.39 8.88
C THR A 148 -11.89 -13.75 9.94
N GLN A 149 -10.62 -13.81 9.55
CA GLN A 149 -9.53 -14.13 10.47
C GLN A 149 -9.00 -12.85 11.12
N ASP A 150 -8.77 -12.93 12.42
CA ASP A 150 -8.27 -11.83 13.23
C ASP A 150 -6.96 -12.25 13.90
N GLU A 151 -6.01 -11.34 13.97
CA GLU A 151 -4.85 -11.49 14.84
C GLU A 151 -5.13 -10.78 16.17
N SER A 152 -5.11 -11.52 17.24
CA SER A 152 -5.42 -11.00 18.57
C SER A 152 -4.21 -10.32 19.21
N GLY A 153 -4.46 -9.23 19.92
CA GLY A 153 -3.43 -8.49 20.65
C GLY A 153 -2.66 -7.52 19.76
N ASN A 154 -1.37 -7.37 19.99
CA ASN A 154 -0.50 -6.56 19.15
C ASN A 154 0.14 -7.45 18.09
N PRO A 155 -0.21 -7.28 16.82
CA PRO A 155 0.39 -8.05 15.74
C PRO A 155 1.88 -7.73 15.62
N ASN A 156 2.64 -8.69 15.15
CA ASN A 156 4.08 -8.57 14.92
C ASN A 156 4.46 -9.05 13.52
N SER A 157 5.73 -8.88 13.14
CA SER A 157 6.22 -9.26 11.81
C SER A 157 6.02 -10.75 11.49
N GLY A 158 6.11 -11.64 12.47
CA GLY A 158 5.85 -13.06 12.29
C GLY A 158 4.39 -13.38 11.92
N ASP A 159 3.44 -12.63 12.48
CA ASP A 159 2.03 -12.74 12.12
C ASP A 159 1.84 -12.31 10.66
N MET A 160 2.45 -11.20 10.25
CA MET A 160 2.41 -10.72 8.87
C MET A 160 3.06 -11.69 7.88
N ILE A 161 4.23 -12.25 8.21
CA ILE A 161 4.88 -13.28 7.38
C ILE A 161 3.93 -14.46 7.18
N THR A 162 3.28 -14.90 8.25
CA THR A 162 2.32 -16.02 8.21
C THR A 162 1.12 -15.72 7.31
N ILE A 163 0.57 -14.51 7.40
CA ILE A 163 -0.58 -14.07 6.61
C ILE A 163 -0.20 -13.90 5.14
N VAL A 164 0.90 -13.18 4.87
CA VAL A 164 1.33 -12.89 3.49
C VAL A 164 1.74 -14.18 2.76
N ASN A 165 2.34 -15.13 3.44
CA ASN A 165 2.70 -16.44 2.86
C ASN A 165 1.49 -17.31 2.46
N LYS A 166 0.28 -16.97 2.91
CA LYS A 166 -0.97 -17.61 2.42
C LYS A 166 -1.44 -17.03 1.08
N GLY A 167 -0.82 -15.95 0.65
CA GLY A 167 -1.24 -15.17 -0.51
C GLY A 167 -2.32 -14.16 -0.17
N GLN A 168 -2.12 -12.93 -0.59
CA GLN A 168 -3.07 -11.81 -0.40
C GLN A 168 -3.11 -10.98 -1.66
N THR A 169 -4.30 -10.65 -2.15
CA THR A 169 -4.45 -9.76 -3.31
C THR A 169 -4.32 -8.30 -2.92
N LEU A 170 -4.62 -7.97 -1.66
CA LEU A 170 -4.60 -6.60 -1.15
C LEU A 170 -4.03 -6.57 0.26
N ILE A 171 -3.05 -5.69 0.46
CA ILE A 171 -2.58 -5.27 1.78
C ILE A 171 -2.91 -3.79 1.92
N ASN A 172 -3.78 -3.45 2.86
CA ASN A 172 -4.16 -2.08 3.15
C ASN A 172 -3.69 -1.68 4.54
N TYR A 173 -3.02 -0.54 4.64
CA TYR A 173 -2.41 -0.06 5.87
C TYR A 173 -2.88 1.33 6.24
N CYS A 174 -3.24 1.53 7.50
CA CYS A 174 -3.48 2.84 8.10
C CYS A 174 -2.71 2.95 9.41
N GLY A 175 -1.76 3.87 9.46
CA GLY A 175 -0.85 4.08 10.59
C GLY A 175 0.43 4.78 10.18
N HIS A 176 1.42 4.84 11.08
CA HIS A 176 2.72 5.40 10.79
C HIS A 176 3.63 4.45 10.02
N GLY A 177 4.26 4.99 8.96
CA GLY A 177 5.35 4.33 8.26
C GLY A 177 6.71 4.90 8.64
N TYR A 178 7.75 4.14 8.37
CA TYR A 178 9.12 4.58 8.44
C TYR A 178 9.88 4.07 7.20
N HIS A 179 11.12 4.44 7.07
CA HIS A 179 11.93 4.18 5.88
C HIS A 179 12.01 2.70 5.48
N GLU A 180 11.96 1.77 6.42
CA GLU A 180 12.14 0.34 6.17
C GLU A 180 10.85 -0.49 6.37
N GLY A 181 9.72 0.12 6.76
CA GLY A 181 8.51 -0.64 7.02
C GLY A 181 7.35 0.15 7.61
N VAL A 182 6.40 -0.58 8.16
CA VAL A 182 5.22 -0.06 8.82
C VAL A 182 5.30 -0.25 10.33
N ALA A 183 4.91 0.77 11.10
CA ALA A 183 5.07 0.76 12.55
C ALA A 183 4.14 -0.27 13.22
N THR A 184 2.89 -0.29 12.81
CA THR A 184 1.94 -1.30 13.28
C THR A 184 2.29 -2.64 12.66
N SER A 185 2.42 -3.68 13.46
CA SER A 185 2.89 -5.01 13.09
C SER A 185 4.40 -5.17 12.88
N GLY A 186 5.17 -4.10 12.67
CA GLY A 186 6.60 -4.21 12.39
C GLY A 186 6.93 -4.99 11.12
N PHE A 187 6.05 -4.93 10.13
CA PHE A 187 6.30 -5.54 8.83
C PHE A 187 7.24 -4.65 8.03
N ASP A 188 8.47 -5.07 7.91
CA ASP A 188 9.59 -4.31 7.37
C ASP A 188 10.36 -5.11 6.29
N VAL A 189 11.48 -4.56 5.84
CA VAL A 189 12.30 -5.20 4.79
C VAL A 189 12.84 -6.55 5.23
N ASP A 190 13.21 -6.72 6.50
CA ASP A 190 13.70 -8.01 7.02
C ASP A 190 12.57 -9.06 6.99
N ALA A 191 11.35 -8.65 7.37
CA ALA A 191 10.18 -9.51 7.30
C ALA A 191 9.82 -9.90 5.85
N ILE A 192 10.05 -9.02 4.87
CA ILE A 192 9.86 -9.32 3.45
C ILE A 192 10.86 -10.35 2.96
N GLU A 193 12.12 -10.30 3.43
CA GLU A 193 13.14 -11.29 3.08
C GLU A 193 12.81 -12.71 3.61
N ASP A 194 12.06 -12.80 4.69
CA ASP A 194 11.60 -14.05 5.29
C ASP A 194 10.34 -14.64 4.61
N LEU A 195 9.75 -13.96 3.63
CA LEU A 195 8.62 -14.50 2.86
C LEU A 195 9.07 -15.70 2.00
N ASN A 196 8.19 -16.68 1.89
CA ASN A 196 8.48 -17.91 1.13
C ASN A 196 7.47 -18.20 0.00
N ASN A 197 6.65 -17.23 -0.34
CA ASN A 197 5.69 -17.31 -1.45
C ASN A 197 6.31 -16.95 -2.82
N ASN A 198 7.62 -17.08 -2.95
CA ASN A 198 8.35 -16.86 -4.20
C ASN A 198 7.90 -17.83 -5.29
N GLY A 199 7.39 -17.30 -6.39
CA GLY A 199 6.96 -18.08 -7.54
C GLY A 199 5.50 -18.51 -7.53
N MET A 200 4.72 -17.99 -6.57
CA MET A 200 3.27 -18.00 -6.65
C MET A 200 2.77 -16.77 -7.40
#